data_dc336cf09468c1c1cc9324e4f631e958
#
_entry.id   dc336cf09468c1c1cc9324e4f631e958
#
_cell.length_a   1.000
_cell.length_b   1.000
_cell.length_c   1.000
_cell.angle_alpha   90.00
_cell.angle_beta   90.00
_cell.angle_gamma   90.00
#
_symmetry.space_group_name_H-M   'P 1'
#
loop_
_entity.id
_entity.type
_entity.pdbx_description
1 polymer ?
#
loop_
_entity_poly.entity_id
_entity_poly.type
_entity_poly.pdbx_seq_one_letter_code
_entity_poly.pdbx_strand_id
1 'polypeptide(L)'
;AEFYNDFGDFDVNITVPENFVVWGTGSLQNPDEVLQKKYLKRFQSALTAKNIVHIVDSTEALLKNITTHNTQNVWKFKAKYVSDFAFATSDHYLWDATSLVVDTTSGERVFIDVAYNKEAQDFYKITDIARSSIEYMSFVFPEVPFPFPQITVFNGLSEMEYPMMVNNWTVYNEELEDYPNK
;
A
#
# COMPACT_ATOMS: atom_id res chain seq x y z
N ALA A 1 -6.67 -15.12 -25.29
CA ALA A 1 -6.72 -13.94 -24.42
C ALA A 1 -5.71 -14.15 -23.31
N GLU A 2 -4.88 -13.17 -23.06
CA GLU A 2 -3.83 -13.24 -22.05
C GLU A 2 -4.40 -13.12 -20.65
N PHE A 3 -5.53 -12.43 -20.53
CA PHE A 3 -6.27 -12.25 -19.29
C PHE A 3 -7.72 -12.66 -19.47
N TYR A 4 -8.20 -13.44 -18.55
CA TYR A 4 -9.62 -13.69 -18.36
C TYR A 4 -9.97 -13.19 -16.96
N ASN A 5 -10.50 -11.99 -16.89
CA ASN A 5 -10.80 -11.34 -15.63
C ASN A 5 -12.29 -11.38 -15.38
N ASP A 6 -12.69 -12.17 -14.40
CA ASP A 6 -13.99 -12.08 -13.78
C ASP A 6 -13.83 -11.50 -12.37
N PHE A 7 -14.85 -10.85 -11.86
CA PHE A 7 -14.79 -10.26 -10.52
C PHE A 7 -15.08 -11.33 -9.47
N GLY A 8 -14.23 -11.37 -8.44
CA GLY A 8 -14.36 -12.32 -7.35
C GLY A 8 -14.07 -11.70 -5.98
N ASP A 9 -14.38 -12.45 -4.96
CA ASP A 9 -13.98 -12.16 -3.59
C ASP A 9 -12.79 -13.01 -3.20
N PHE A 10 -11.80 -12.40 -2.58
CA PHE A 10 -10.56 -13.05 -2.18
C PHE A 10 -10.41 -13.01 -0.65
N ASP A 11 -10.09 -14.16 -0.07
CA ASP A 11 -9.67 -14.31 1.32
C ASP A 11 -8.31 -15.00 1.31
N VAL A 12 -7.25 -14.23 1.49
CA VAL A 12 -5.87 -14.67 1.22
C VAL A 12 -5.04 -14.61 2.50
N ASN A 13 -4.37 -15.72 2.80
CA ASN A 13 -3.42 -15.83 3.89
C ASN A 13 -2.01 -15.98 3.33
N ILE A 14 -1.12 -15.04 3.66
CA ILE A 14 0.27 -15.02 3.19
C ILE A 14 1.19 -15.26 4.39
N THR A 15 1.90 -16.38 4.37
CA THR A 15 2.86 -16.73 5.42
C THR A 15 4.25 -16.33 5.00
N VAL A 16 4.88 -15.49 5.80
CA VAL A 16 6.25 -15.00 5.57
C VAL A 16 7.10 -15.18 6.82
N PRO A 17 8.44 -15.22 6.68
CA PRO A 17 9.34 -15.23 7.83
C PRO A 17 9.14 -14.01 8.74
N GLU A 18 9.64 -14.11 9.97
CA GLU A 18 9.78 -12.95 10.86
C GLU A 18 10.42 -11.75 10.13
N ASN A 19 10.00 -10.56 10.49
CA ASN A 19 10.45 -9.28 9.95
C ASN A 19 9.95 -8.88 8.55
N PHE A 20 9.33 -9.79 7.79
CA PHE A 20 8.73 -9.41 6.52
C PHE A 20 7.36 -8.78 6.73
N VAL A 21 7.20 -7.56 6.21
CA VAL A 21 5.91 -6.87 6.07
C VAL A 21 5.31 -7.27 4.74
N VAL A 22 4.00 -7.45 4.71
CA VAL A 22 3.26 -7.78 3.48
C VAL A 22 2.26 -6.69 3.18
N TRP A 23 2.22 -6.28 1.92
CA TRP A 23 1.22 -5.40 1.33
C TRP A 23 0.48 -6.19 0.24
N GLY A 24 -0.82 -6.00 0.11
CA GLY A 24 -1.60 -6.77 -0.85
C GLY A 24 -2.92 -6.12 -1.22
N THR A 25 -3.51 -6.62 -2.28
CA THR A 25 -4.87 -6.28 -2.68
C THR A 25 -5.84 -6.53 -1.54
N GLY A 26 -6.68 -5.55 -1.24
CA GLY A 26 -7.67 -5.65 -0.17
C GLY A 26 -7.18 -5.15 1.18
N SER A 27 -8.01 -5.27 2.18
CA SER A 27 -7.76 -4.75 3.52
C SER A 27 -7.12 -5.80 4.41
N LEU A 28 -6.06 -5.41 5.13
CA LEU A 28 -5.43 -6.25 6.16
C LEU A 28 -6.40 -6.47 7.32
N GLN A 29 -6.63 -7.74 7.67
CA GLN A 29 -7.64 -8.16 8.65
C GLN A 29 -7.07 -8.36 10.07
N ASN A 30 -5.78 -8.62 10.19
CA ASN A 30 -5.15 -9.00 11.46
C ASN A 30 -3.88 -8.18 11.79
N PRO A 31 -3.92 -6.85 11.70
CA PRO A 31 -2.74 -6.02 11.96
C PRO A 31 -2.21 -6.20 13.40
N ASP A 32 -3.06 -6.51 14.36
CA ASP A 32 -2.73 -6.75 15.76
C ASP A 32 -1.99 -8.07 16.01
N GLU A 33 -2.17 -9.07 15.14
CA GLU A 33 -1.44 -10.33 15.20
C GLU A 33 -0.03 -10.22 14.61
N VAL A 34 0.16 -9.34 13.61
CA VAL A 34 1.40 -9.30 12.81
C VAL A 34 2.29 -8.10 13.07
N LEU A 35 1.75 -6.98 13.57
CA LEU A 35 2.51 -5.76 13.86
C LEU A 35 2.81 -5.61 15.36
N GLN A 36 4.01 -5.15 15.68
CA GLN A 36 4.31 -4.73 17.03
C GLN A 36 3.52 -3.50 17.43
N LYS A 37 3.24 -3.33 18.72
CA LYS A 37 2.36 -2.30 19.29
C LYS A 37 2.63 -0.89 18.76
N LYS A 38 3.89 -0.53 18.55
CA LYS A 38 4.29 0.79 18.03
C LYS A 38 3.75 1.00 16.61
N TYR A 39 3.99 0.04 15.74
CA TYR A 39 3.60 0.10 14.32
C TYR A 39 2.09 -0.12 14.14
N LEU A 40 1.51 -1.00 14.93
CA LEU A 40 0.05 -1.16 15.00
C LEU A 40 -0.66 0.17 15.34
N LYS A 41 -0.16 0.91 16.34
CA LYS A 41 -0.73 2.21 16.70
C LYS A 41 -0.64 3.22 15.56
N ARG A 42 0.49 3.26 14.85
CA ARG A 42 0.66 4.14 13.67
C ARG A 42 -0.26 3.72 12.52
N PHE A 43 -0.32 2.42 12.22
CA PHE A 43 -1.25 1.87 11.22
C PHE A 43 -2.71 2.26 11.53
N GLN A 44 -3.15 2.02 12.75
CA GLN A 44 -4.51 2.38 13.18
C GLN A 44 -4.77 3.89 13.08
N SER A 45 -3.78 4.73 13.43
CA SER A 45 -3.94 6.17 13.30
C SER A 45 -4.03 6.62 11.83
N ALA A 46 -3.31 5.95 10.93
CA ALA A 46 -3.31 6.27 9.51
C ALA A 46 -4.66 5.98 8.83
N LEU A 47 -5.44 5.04 9.34
CA LEU A 47 -6.78 4.72 8.81
C LEU A 47 -7.74 5.92 8.80
N THR A 48 -7.49 6.93 9.63
CA THR A 48 -8.31 8.15 9.71
C THR A 48 -7.51 9.43 9.57
N ALA A 49 -6.20 9.34 9.37
CA ALA A 49 -5.32 10.50 9.28
C ALA A 49 -5.53 11.28 7.98
N LYS A 50 -5.55 12.60 8.09
CA LYS A 50 -5.51 13.51 6.94
C LYS A 50 -4.09 13.78 6.44
N ASN A 51 -3.13 13.74 7.36
CA ASN A 51 -1.71 13.92 7.08
C ASN A 51 -1.03 12.56 6.95
N ILE A 52 0.15 12.55 6.33
CA ILE A 52 0.95 11.35 6.22
C ILE A 52 1.39 10.88 7.60
N VAL A 53 1.24 9.59 7.84
CA VAL A 53 1.76 8.86 8.99
C VAL A 53 2.89 7.97 8.49
N HIS A 54 4.11 8.20 8.96
CA HIS A 54 5.23 7.29 8.72
C HIS A 54 5.08 6.07 9.63
N ILE A 55 4.47 4.99 9.11
CA ILE A 55 4.30 3.74 9.86
C ILE A 55 5.66 3.15 10.16
N VAL A 56 6.53 3.08 9.14
CA VAL A 56 7.94 2.69 9.27
C VAL A 56 8.81 3.77 8.65
N ASP A 57 9.61 4.45 9.45
CA ASP A 57 10.52 5.48 8.98
C ASP A 57 11.92 4.93 8.64
N SER A 58 12.78 5.78 8.08
CA SER A 58 14.11 5.41 7.62
C SER A 58 15.07 4.95 8.73
N THR A 59 14.82 5.32 9.97
CA THR A 59 15.63 4.90 11.13
C THR A 59 15.20 3.53 11.64
N GLU A 60 13.99 3.10 11.33
CA GLU A 60 13.35 1.90 11.84
C GLU A 60 13.36 0.73 10.86
N ALA A 61 13.36 1.00 9.57
CA ALA A 61 13.25 -0.01 8.52
C ALA A 61 14.28 -1.15 8.63
N LEU A 62 15.50 -0.83 9.08
CA LEU A 62 16.59 -1.81 9.24
C LEU A 62 16.63 -2.48 10.62
N LEU A 63 15.79 -2.07 11.57
CA LEU A 63 15.83 -2.61 12.94
C LEU A 63 15.23 -4.02 13.05
N LYS A 64 14.55 -4.50 12.00
CA LYS A 64 13.95 -5.85 11.93
C LYS A 64 13.06 -6.19 13.14
N ASN A 65 12.29 -5.22 13.63
CA ASN A 65 11.38 -5.37 14.76
C ASN A 65 9.98 -4.76 14.50
N ILE A 66 9.59 -4.70 13.23
CA ILE A 66 8.31 -4.14 12.81
C ILE A 66 7.18 -5.12 13.09
N THR A 67 7.44 -6.39 12.80
CA THR A 67 6.47 -7.47 12.97
C THR A 67 6.60 -8.14 14.34
N THR A 68 5.58 -8.91 14.72
CA THR A 68 5.62 -9.74 15.93
C THR A 68 6.71 -10.82 15.82
N HIS A 69 7.31 -11.16 16.95
CA HIS A 69 8.44 -12.12 17.03
C HIS A 69 7.97 -13.58 16.98
N ASN A 70 7.32 -13.95 15.88
CA ASN A 70 7.00 -15.31 15.55
C ASN A 70 7.97 -15.80 14.47
N THR A 71 8.33 -17.06 14.45
CA THR A 71 9.18 -17.63 13.39
C THR A 71 8.60 -17.36 12.01
N GLN A 72 7.28 -17.33 11.91
CA GLN A 72 6.51 -16.95 10.72
C GLN A 72 5.29 -16.14 11.15
N ASN A 73 4.92 -15.15 10.35
CA ASN A 73 3.71 -14.36 10.50
C ASN A 73 2.75 -14.64 9.35
N VAL A 74 1.48 -14.79 9.65
CA VAL A 74 0.42 -15.01 8.67
C VAL A 74 -0.36 -13.71 8.51
N TRP A 75 -0.22 -13.08 7.35
CA TRP A 75 -0.92 -11.86 6.96
C TRP A 75 -2.22 -12.23 6.26
N LYS A 76 -3.36 -11.73 6.74
CA LYS A 76 -4.69 -12.06 6.25
C LYS A 76 -5.30 -10.87 5.53
N PHE A 77 -5.62 -11.04 4.26
CA PHE A 77 -6.23 -10.00 3.44
C PHE A 77 -7.60 -10.41 2.95
N LYS A 78 -8.50 -9.44 2.86
CA LYS A 78 -9.80 -9.60 2.21
C LYS A 78 -10.00 -8.52 1.16
N ALA A 79 -10.32 -8.96 -0.04
CA ALA A 79 -10.71 -8.10 -1.15
C ALA A 79 -12.06 -8.56 -1.69
N LYS A 80 -12.90 -7.61 -2.06
CA LYS A 80 -14.23 -7.90 -2.64
C LYS A 80 -14.35 -7.26 -3.99
N TYR A 81 -14.95 -7.99 -4.91
CA TYR A 81 -15.29 -7.49 -6.22
C TYR A 81 -14.08 -6.99 -7.01
N VAL A 82 -13.01 -7.75 -7.00
CA VAL A 82 -11.77 -7.46 -7.73
C VAL A 82 -11.48 -8.53 -8.75
N SER A 83 -10.81 -8.17 -9.84
CA SER A 83 -10.47 -9.08 -10.92
C SER A 83 -9.25 -9.94 -10.62
N ASP A 84 -8.37 -9.47 -9.73
CA ASP A 84 -7.10 -10.10 -9.41
C ASP A 84 -6.66 -9.81 -7.99
N PHE A 85 -5.71 -10.62 -7.49
CA PHE A 85 -5.05 -10.40 -6.20
C PHE A 85 -3.54 -10.38 -6.38
N ALA A 86 -2.91 -9.28 -5.99
CA ALA A 86 -1.46 -9.13 -5.97
C ALA A 86 -0.96 -8.87 -4.57
N PHE A 87 0.29 -9.22 -4.30
CA PHE A 87 0.97 -8.85 -3.05
C PHE A 87 2.46 -8.59 -3.27
N ALA A 88 3.04 -7.86 -2.34
CA ALA A 88 4.46 -7.60 -2.26
C ALA A 88 4.94 -7.73 -0.82
N THR A 89 6.22 -7.96 -0.63
CA THR A 89 6.81 -8.15 0.71
C THR A 89 8.22 -7.60 0.78
N SER A 90 8.57 -7.03 1.92
CA SER A 90 9.92 -6.56 2.21
C SER A 90 10.19 -6.59 3.71
N ASP A 91 11.46 -6.78 4.08
CA ASP A 91 11.94 -6.72 5.46
C ASP A 91 12.69 -5.42 5.81
N HIS A 92 12.70 -4.46 4.88
CA HIS A 92 13.50 -3.21 5.02
C HIS A 92 12.90 -1.97 4.36
N TYR A 93 11.67 -2.05 3.84
CA TYR A 93 11.02 -0.91 3.20
C TYR A 93 10.47 0.09 4.22
N LEU A 94 10.47 1.36 3.82
CA LEU A 94 9.70 2.41 4.47
C LEU A 94 8.21 2.18 4.19
N TRP A 95 7.37 2.66 5.10
CA TRP A 95 5.92 2.53 4.94
C TRP A 95 5.23 3.80 5.40
N ASP A 96 4.69 4.53 4.45
CA ASP A 96 3.92 5.74 4.64
C ASP A 96 2.44 5.47 4.38
N ALA A 97 1.57 6.14 5.12
CA ALA A 97 0.14 6.02 4.88
C ALA A 97 -0.63 7.28 5.25
N THR A 98 -1.78 7.43 4.62
CA THR A 98 -2.78 8.47 4.90
C THR A 98 -4.17 7.92 4.57
N SER A 99 -5.21 8.74 4.72
CA SER A 99 -6.54 8.36 4.29
C SER A 99 -7.33 9.56 3.77
N LEU A 100 -8.33 9.28 2.95
CA LEU A 100 -9.18 10.29 2.33
C LEU A 100 -10.64 9.85 2.41
N VAL A 101 -11.55 10.76 2.78
CA VAL A 101 -12.99 10.57 2.57
C VAL A 101 -13.27 10.84 1.09
N VAL A 102 -13.80 9.85 0.39
CA VAL A 102 -14.07 9.92 -1.06
C VAL A 102 -15.54 10.14 -1.39
N ASP A 103 -16.41 9.90 -0.43
CA ASP A 103 -17.84 10.25 -0.49
C ASP A 103 -18.24 10.96 0.81
N THR A 104 -18.59 12.23 0.69
CA THR A 104 -18.99 13.04 1.85
C THR A 104 -20.39 12.71 2.37
N THR A 105 -21.21 12.03 1.56
CA THR A 105 -22.59 11.66 1.92
C THR A 105 -22.60 10.40 2.78
N SER A 106 -21.88 9.36 2.35
CA SER A 106 -21.76 8.11 3.10
C SER A 106 -20.66 8.15 4.18
N GLY A 107 -19.70 9.06 4.02
CA GLY A 107 -18.48 9.08 4.84
C GLY A 107 -17.46 8.02 4.45
N GLU A 108 -17.62 7.41 3.27
CA GLU A 108 -16.71 6.37 2.77
C GLU A 108 -15.29 6.89 2.67
N ARG A 109 -14.35 6.06 3.11
CA ARG A 109 -12.94 6.44 3.24
C ARG A 109 -12.04 5.40 2.60
N VAL A 110 -11.00 5.89 1.93
CA VAL A 110 -9.94 5.09 1.34
C VAL A 110 -8.68 5.20 2.18
N PHE A 111 -8.09 4.08 2.52
CA PHE A 111 -6.75 3.99 3.07
C PHE A 111 -5.74 3.99 1.92
N ILE A 112 -4.73 4.85 2.01
CA ILE A 112 -3.73 5.04 0.95
C ILE A 112 -2.38 4.82 1.59
N ASP A 113 -1.66 3.80 1.16
CA ASP A 113 -0.33 3.51 1.69
C ASP A 113 0.71 3.28 0.59
N VAL A 114 1.95 3.57 0.94
CA VAL A 114 3.09 3.50 0.02
C VAL A 114 4.24 2.80 0.73
N ALA A 115 4.76 1.76 0.09
CA ALA A 115 5.90 1.01 0.59
C ALA A 115 7.07 1.09 -0.41
N TYR A 116 8.24 1.51 0.06
CA TYR A 116 9.34 1.81 -0.82
C TYR A 116 10.71 1.66 -0.17
N ASN A 117 11.73 1.42 -0.99
CA ASN A 117 13.11 1.42 -0.55
C ASN A 117 13.53 2.84 -0.14
N LYS A 118 14.25 2.97 0.98
CA LYS A 118 14.78 4.27 1.46
C LYS A 118 15.64 5.00 0.43
N GLU A 119 16.19 4.26 -0.50
CA GLU A 119 17.01 4.79 -1.55
C GLU A 119 16.13 5.40 -2.69
N ALA A 120 14.87 5.05 -2.84
CA ALA A 120 13.91 5.55 -3.82
C ALA A 120 13.45 6.98 -3.48
N GLN A 121 14.28 7.98 -3.74
CA GLN A 121 14.03 9.38 -3.35
C GLN A 121 12.80 9.97 -4.04
N ASP A 122 12.46 9.51 -5.23
CA ASP A 122 11.25 9.85 -5.97
C ASP A 122 9.97 9.39 -5.24
N PHE A 123 10.08 8.30 -4.45
CA PHE A 123 8.95 7.78 -3.68
C PHE A 123 8.59 8.59 -2.43
N TYR A 124 9.45 9.46 -1.94
CA TYR A 124 9.16 10.29 -0.76
C TYR A 124 7.94 11.21 -0.90
N LYS A 125 7.47 11.46 -2.12
CA LYS A 125 6.27 12.26 -2.40
C LYS A 125 5.08 11.44 -2.92
N ILE A 126 5.26 10.15 -3.11
CA ILE A 126 4.23 9.32 -3.76
C ILE A 126 2.96 9.22 -2.91
N THR A 127 3.06 9.25 -1.58
CA THR A 127 1.88 9.24 -0.71
C THR A 127 0.99 10.47 -0.94
N ASP A 128 1.59 11.66 -1.08
CA ASP A 128 0.85 12.89 -1.39
C ASP A 128 0.27 12.84 -2.81
N ILE A 129 1.04 12.34 -3.77
CA ILE A 129 0.59 12.21 -5.17
C ILE A 129 -0.58 11.22 -5.26
N ALA A 130 -0.46 10.04 -4.66
CA ALA A 130 -1.51 9.03 -4.65
C ALA A 130 -2.79 9.59 -4.00
N ARG A 131 -2.67 10.26 -2.85
CA ARG A 131 -3.80 10.90 -2.18
C ARG A 131 -4.45 11.97 -3.08
N SER A 132 -3.66 12.85 -3.68
CA SER A 132 -4.17 13.91 -4.57
C SER A 132 -4.83 13.33 -5.82
N SER A 133 -4.32 12.23 -6.35
CA SER A 133 -4.91 11.54 -7.51
C SER A 133 -6.28 10.96 -7.17
N ILE A 134 -6.41 10.27 -6.02
CA ILE A 134 -7.69 9.74 -5.55
C ILE A 134 -8.68 10.87 -5.27
N GLU A 135 -8.22 11.98 -4.66
CA GLU A 135 -9.04 13.16 -4.41
C GLU A 135 -9.56 13.78 -5.71
N TYR A 136 -8.68 13.96 -6.70
CA TYR A 136 -9.05 14.48 -8.01
C TYR A 136 -10.07 13.59 -8.73
N MET A 137 -9.83 12.28 -8.76
CA MET A 137 -10.76 11.34 -9.40
C MET A 137 -12.11 11.30 -8.70
N SER A 138 -12.14 11.40 -7.39
CA SER A 138 -13.40 11.32 -6.64
C SER A 138 -14.23 12.59 -6.68
N PHE A 139 -13.60 13.78 -6.85
CA PHE A 139 -14.30 15.07 -6.69
C PHE A 139 -14.21 15.99 -7.90
N VAL A 140 -13.35 15.71 -8.89
CA VAL A 140 -13.15 16.61 -10.03
C VAL A 140 -13.43 15.91 -11.35
N PHE A 141 -12.76 14.79 -11.62
CA PHE A 141 -12.97 14.02 -12.85
C PHE A 141 -12.51 12.57 -12.65
N PRO A 142 -13.40 11.59 -12.88
CA PRO A 142 -14.78 11.70 -13.39
C PRO A 142 -15.87 12.04 -12.34
N GLU A 143 -15.51 12.47 -11.14
CA GLU A 143 -16.42 12.71 -10.01
C GLU A 143 -17.13 11.43 -9.53
N VAL A 144 -16.40 10.33 -9.52
CA VAL A 144 -16.89 9.04 -9.00
C VAL A 144 -16.03 8.69 -7.80
N PRO A 145 -16.63 8.44 -6.62
CA PRO A 145 -15.90 7.98 -5.45
C PRO A 145 -15.02 6.77 -5.79
N PHE A 146 -13.77 6.78 -5.32
CA PHE A 146 -12.87 5.65 -5.54
C PHE A 146 -13.51 4.36 -4.97
N PRO A 147 -13.66 3.30 -5.78
CA PRO A 147 -14.56 2.19 -5.45
C PRO A 147 -13.99 1.18 -4.44
N PHE A 148 -12.72 1.31 -4.07
CA PHE A 148 -12.07 0.37 -3.19
C PHE A 148 -11.70 1.00 -1.84
N PRO A 149 -11.70 0.21 -0.74
CA PRO A 149 -11.40 0.74 0.60
C PRO A 149 -9.92 1.07 0.80
N GLN A 150 -9.05 0.64 -0.11
CA GLN A 150 -7.60 0.80 0.00
C GLN A 150 -6.96 0.93 -1.37
N ILE A 151 -5.81 1.60 -1.43
CA ILE A 151 -4.84 1.52 -2.50
C ILE A 151 -3.44 1.49 -1.91
N THR A 152 -2.63 0.55 -2.36
CA THR A 152 -1.22 0.44 -2.00
C THR A 152 -0.36 0.74 -3.23
N VAL A 153 0.62 1.64 -3.09
CA VAL A 153 1.67 1.84 -4.08
C VAL A 153 2.95 1.20 -3.57
N PHE A 154 3.51 0.31 -4.36
CA PHE A 154 4.71 -0.45 -3.99
C PHE A 154 5.87 -0.13 -4.94
N ASN A 155 7.06 0.09 -4.38
CA ASN A 155 8.28 0.28 -5.16
C ASN A 155 8.87 -1.09 -5.54
N GLY A 156 8.53 -1.59 -6.71
CA GLY A 156 8.99 -2.86 -7.23
C GLY A 156 9.99 -2.72 -8.38
N LEU A 157 10.20 -3.82 -9.09
CA LEU A 157 11.14 -3.90 -10.20
C LEU A 157 10.47 -3.80 -11.58
N SER A 158 9.16 -3.66 -11.63
CA SER A 158 8.39 -3.59 -12.89
C SER A 158 7.16 -2.71 -12.72
N GLU A 159 6.67 -2.17 -13.82
CA GLU A 159 5.40 -1.45 -13.85
C GLU A 159 4.25 -2.47 -13.94
N MET A 160 3.40 -2.52 -12.94
CA MET A 160 2.22 -3.37 -12.90
C MET A 160 1.11 -2.68 -12.12
N GLU A 161 -0.10 -2.78 -12.63
CA GLU A 161 -1.29 -2.24 -11.99
C GLU A 161 -2.28 -3.37 -11.72
N TYR A 162 -2.70 -3.47 -10.49
CA TYR A 162 -3.73 -4.40 -10.03
C TYR A 162 -4.80 -3.65 -9.25
N PRO A 163 -6.00 -4.20 -9.13
CA PRO A 163 -6.99 -3.61 -8.23
C PRO A 163 -6.40 -3.40 -6.83
N MET A 164 -6.52 -2.18 -6.32
CA MET A 164 -6.00 -1.77 -5.02
C MET A 164 -4.48 -1.92 -4.81
N MET A 165 -3.70 -2.24 -5.86
CA MET A 165 -2.25 -2.31 -5.74
C MET A 165 -1.56 -1.85 -7.02
N VAL A 166 -0.72 -0.84 -6.89
CA VAL A 166 0.10 -0.30 -7.97
C VAL A 166 1.56 -0.57 -7.64
N ASN A 167 2.23 -1.27 -8.54
CA ASN A 167 3.66 -1.49 -8.44
C ASN A 167 4.37 -0.59 -9.45
N ASN A 168 5.34 0.18 -8.99
CA ASN A 168 6.14 1.04 -9.83
C ASN A 168 7.61 0.92 -9.42
N TRP A 169 8.51 1.18 -10.35
CA TRP A 169 9.92 1.17 -10.08
C TRP A 169 10.46 2.58 -9.84
N THR A 170 11.57 2.67 -9.15
CA THR A 170 12.20 3.94 -8.85
C THR A 170 13.12 4.41 -9.97
N VAL A 171 13.19 5.71 -10.17
CA VAL A 171 14.03 6.39 -11.17
C VAL A 171 15.51 6.46 -10.76
N TYR A 172 15.94 5.60 -9.85
CA TYR A 172 17.29 5.61 -9.29
C TYR A 172 18.36 5.11 -10.18
N ASN A 173 18.02 4.44 -11.27
CA ASN A 173 18.99 3.82 -12.14
C ASN A 173 19.52 4.85 -13.13
N GLU A 174 20.81 5.01 -13.22
CA GLU A 174 21.47 5.82 -14.26
C GLU A 174 21.00 5.43 -15.68
N GLU A 175 20.49 4.22 -15.86
CA GLU A 175 19.86 3.74 -17.08
C GLU A 175 18.53 4.42 -17.43
N LEU A 176 17.95 5.20 -16.49
CA LEU A 176 16.67 5.89 -16.68
C LEU A 176 16.80 7.37 -17.03
N GLU A 177 18.00 7.89 -17.15
CA GLU A 177 18.23 9.23 -17.72
C GLU A 177 17.67 9.36 -19.15
N ASP A 178 17.49 8.20 -19.83
CA ASP A 178 16.89 8.14 -21.17
C ASP A 178 15.35 8.17 -21.22
N TYR A 179 14.66 8.25 -20.06
CA TYR A 179 13.19 8.33 -19.98
C TYR A 179 12.72 9.65 -19.36
N PRO A 180 12.88 10.78 -20.06
CA PRO A 180 12.64 12.11 -19.49
C PRO A 180 11.15 12.43 -19.21
N ASN A 181 10.22 11.54 -19.52
CA ASN A 181 8.78 11.81 -19.47
C ASN A 181 7.99 10.79 -18.63
N LYS A 182 8.64 10.07 -17.72
CA LYS A 182 7.94 9.17 -16.81
C LYS A 182 7.80 9.76 -15.42
#